data_017c8197e78f7e314d18c59808e375f2
#
_entry.id   017c8197e78f7e314d18c59808e375f2
#
_cell.length_a   1.000
_cell.length_b   1.000
_cell.length_c   1.000
_cell.angle_alpha   90.00
_cell.angle_beta   90.00
_cell.angle_gamma   90.00
#
_symmetry.space_group_name_H-M   'P 1'
#
loop_
_entity.id
_entity.type
_entity.pdbx_description
1 polymer ?
#
loop_
_entity_poly.entity_id
_entity_poly.type
_entity_poly.pdbx_seq_one_letter_code
_entity_poly.pdbx_strand_id
1 'polypeptide(L)'
;MNHGQLRGFVGRQLARNDANVTTVITDYLNQAVSKITQMRDIMLLRREVDVTVVGGNPTLNIFTAVPNLQYLRRIGARDAQGTLFWLYHALTEEEGAIRAAAAVEGASATAVAFYLLGDDVKLFPTPVSDQTLAVEYQTGFPAMVNDADENVLMRQFPLLIAYRALADLVELFWSVQWAQLWEQRYAQELLRFLDYDAAFSITSTPHYVPGPKSTTWD
;
A
#
# COMPACT_ATOMS: atom_id res chain seq x y z
N MET A 1 13.17 16.01 2.82
CA MET A 1 12.54 17.30 3.23
C MET A 1 11.35 16.98 4.11
N ASN A 2 11.15 17.73 5.20
CA ASN A 2 9.95 17.64 6.02
C ASN A 2 8.80 18.50 5.45
N HIS A 3 7.60 18.41 6.05
CA HIS A 3 6.42 19.13 5.60
C HIS A 3 6.62 20.66 5.55
N GLY A 4 7.21 21.27 6.60
CA GLY A 4 7.48 22.70 6.64
C GLY A 4 8.42 23.17 5.53
N GLN A 5 9.45 22.39 5.20
CA GLN A 5 10.37 22.67 4.10
C GLN A 5 9.70 22.57 2.73
N LEU A 6 8.83 21.55 2.52
CA LEU A 6 8.04 21.43 1.28
C LEU A 6 7.07 22.58 1.12
N ARG A 7 6.34 22.93 2.18
CA ARG A 7 5.44 24.07 2.20
C ARG A 7 6.15 25.38 1.86
N GLY A 8 7.31 25.59 2.48
CA GLY A 8 8.15 26.76 2.18
C GLY A 8 8.68 26.77 0.73
N PHE A 9 9.01 25.61 0.17
CA PHE A 9 9.39 25.51 -1.25
C PHE A 9 8.23 25.89 -2.17
N VAL A 10 7.04 25.31 -1.98
CA VAL A 10 5.84 25.60 -2.78
C VAL A 10 5.45 27.07 -2.66
N GLY A 11 5.44 27.64 -1.44
CA GLY A 11 5.13 29.05 -1.19
C GLY A 11 6.07 30.02 -1.95
N ARG A 12 7.36 29.72 -2.00
CA ARG A 12 8.34 30.51 -2.80
C ARG A 12 8.05 30.43 -4.31
N GLN A 13 7.66 29.26 -4.81
CA GLN A 13 7.30 29.11 -6.24
C GLN A 13 6.03 29.89 -6.61
N LEU A 14 5.09 29.98 -5.66
CA LEU A 14 3.87 30.77 -5.82
C LEU A 14 4.08 32.28 -5.57
N ALA A 15 5.26 32.69 -5.10
CA ALA A 15 5.53 34.05 -4.63
C ALA A 15 4.50 34.56 -3.58
N ARG A 16 3.97 33.67 -2.74
CA ARG A 16 2.97 33.94 -1.71
C ARG A 16 3.32 33.24 -0.42
N ASN A 17 3.20 33.96 0.69
CA ASN A 17 3.53 33.45 2.05
C ASN A 17 2.50 33.90 3.10
N ASP A 18 1.30 34.32 2.71
CA ASP A 18 0.26 34.66 3.68
C ASP A 18 -0.32 33.41 4.36
N ALA A 19 -0.90 33.56 5.56
CA ALA A 19 -1.38 32.44 6.37
C ALA A 19 -2.46 31.61 5.68
N ASN A 20 -3.34 32.24 4.91
CA ASN A 20 -4.40 31.53 4.18
C ASN A 20 -3.83 30.65 3.09
N VAL A 21 -2.86 31.17 2.33
CA VAL A 21 -2.17 30.39 1.28
C VAL A 21 -1.37 29.24 1.90
N THR A 22 -0.79 29.41 3.08
CA THR A 22 -0.06 28.35 3.80
C THR A 22 -0.95 27.15 4.11
N THR A 23 -2.19 27.39 4.56
CA THR A 23 -3.17 26.30 4.82
C THR A 23 -3.53 25.59 3.53
N VAL A 24 -3.83 26.34 2.47
CA VAL A 24 -4.15 25.77 1.15
C VAL A 24 -2.99 24.93 0.60
N ILE A 25 -1.74 25.40 0.74
CA ILE A 25 -0.56 24.61 0.32
C ILE A 25 -0.49 23.29 1.11
N THR A 26 -0.75 23.29 2.41
CA THR A 26 -0.78 22.07 3.24
C THR A 26 -1.80 21.07 2.72
N ASP A 27 -3.01 21.51 2.38
CA ASP A 27 -4.06 20.63 1.85
C ASP A 27 -3.66 20.02 0.50
N TYR A 28 -3.07 20.81 -0.39
CA TYR A 28 -2.62 20.31 -1.70
C TYR A 28 -1.41 19.38 -1.59
N LEU A 29 -0.50 19.60 -0.64
CA LEU A 29 0.58 18.65 -0.35
C LEU A 29 0.02 17.31 0.15
N ASN A 30 -0.96 17.31 1.04
CA ASN A 30 -1.65 16.11 1.50
C ASN A 30 -2.40 15.41 0.36
N GLN A 31 -3.08 16.14 -0.49
CA GLN A 31 -3.73 15.59 -1.69
C GLN A 31 -2.72 14.98 -2.66
N ALA A 32 -1.57 15.63 -2.88
CA ALA A 32 -0.51 15.12 -3.73
C ALA A 32 0.04 13.78 -3.20
N VAL A 33 0.30 13.68 -1.89
CA VAL A 33 0.72 12.42 -1.26
C VAL A 33 -0.37 11.36 -1.43
N SER A 34 -1.63 11.68 -1.17
CA SER A 34 -2.75 10.75 -1.35
C SER A 34 -2.87 10.24 -2.80
N LYS A 35 -2.79 11.12 -3.79
CA LYS A 35 -2.82 10.75 -5.21
C LYS A 35 -1.68 9.79 -5.58
N ILE A 36 -0.46 10.03 -5.08
CA ILE A 36 0.70 9.17 -5.33
C ILE A 36 0.51 7.81 -4.64
N THR A 37 0.05 7.79 -3.39
CA THR A 37 -0.15 6.53 -2.64
C THR A 37 -1.31 5.69 -3.16
N GLN A 38 -2.25 6.29 -3.91
CA GLN A 38 -3.34 5.57 -4.58
C GLN A 38 -2.90 4.86 -5.87
N MET A 39 -1.70 5.12 -6.37
CA MET A 39 -1.15 4.33 -7.48
C MET A 39 -0.95 2.89 -7.01
N ARG A 40 -1.35 1.94 -7.87
CA ARG A 40 -1.18 0.51 -7.58
C ARG A 40 0.27 0.07 -7.77
N ASP A 41 0.65 -0.94 -7.01
CA ASP A 41 1.92 -1.67 -7.18
C ASP A 41 3.20 -0.90 -6.87
N ILE A 42 3.15 0.10 -6.00
CA ILE A 42 4.35 0.79 -5.52
C ILE A 42 5.07 -0.08 -4.49
N MET A 43 6.24 -0.62 -4.86
CA MET A 43 7.05 -1.49 -3.99
C MET A 43 7.55 -0.78 -2.73
N LEU A 44 7.97 0.47 -2.87
CA LEU A 44 8.45 1.30 -1.76
C LEU A 44 7.42 1.43 -0.63
N LEU A 45 6.12 1.35 -0.96
CA LEU A 45 5.01 1.49 -0.02
C LEU A 45 4.48 0.15 0.49
N ARG A 46 5.00 -0.97 0.01
CA ARG A 46 4.59 -2.30 0.48
C ARG A 46 5.03 -2.52 1.91
N ARG A 47 4.16 -3.13 2.68
CA ARG A 47 4.40 -3.54 4.06
C ARG A 47 3.80 -4.93 4.26
N GLU A 48 4.35 -5.64 5.21
CA GLU A 48 3.81 -6.88 5.74
C GLU A 48 3.59 -6.71 7.24
N VAL A 49 2.47 -7.19 7.74
CA VAL A 49 2.14 -7.21 9.16
C VAL A 49 1.47 -8.53 9.51
N ASP A 50 1.83 -9.08 10.64
CA ASP A 50 1.17 -10.26 11.19
C ASP A 50 -0.05 -9.83 12.01
N VAL A 51 -1.22 -10.41 11.69
CA VAL A 51 -2.49 -10.18 12.36
C VAL A 51 -3.02 -11.50 12.90
N THR A 52 -3.39 -11.54 14.17
CA THR A 52 -3.97 -12.75 14.77
C THR A 52 -5.49 -12.75 14.61
N VAL A 53 -6.02 -13.84 14.06
CA VAL A 53 -7.44 -14.14 14.02
C VAL A 53 -7.76 -15.16 15.10
N VAL A 54 -8.77 -14.84 15.91
CA VAL A 54 -9.22 -15.74 17.00
C VAL A 54 -9.96 -16.95 16.42
N GLY A 55 -9.64 -18.14 16.92
CA GLY A 55 -10.28 -19.38 16.53
C GLY A 55 -11.83 -19.32 16.67
N GLY A 56 -12.51 -19.91 15.70
CA GLY A 56 -13.97 -19.86 15.61
C GLY A 56 -14.54 -18.60 14.97
N ASN A 57 -13.72 -17.57 14.73
CA ASN A 57 -14.15 -16.36 14.02
C ASN A 57 -13.81 -16.47 12.52
N PRO A 58 -14.81 -16.49 11.63
CA PRO A 58 -14.56 -16.55 10.18
C PRO A 58 -14.19 -15.21 9.56
N THR A 59 -14.32 -14.09 10.28
CA THR A 59 -14.17 -12.75 9.73
C THR A 59 -13.13 -11.93 10.48
N LEU A 60 -12.41 -11.09 9.72
CA LEU A 60 -11.45 -10.12 10.21
C LEU A 60 -11.72 -8.76 9.57
N ASN A 61 -11.98 -7.72 10.36
CA ASN A 61 -12.02 -6.37 9.83
C ASN A 61 -10.58 -5.91 9.54
N ILE A 62 -10.23 -5.90 8.25
CA ILE A 62 -8.86 -5.68 7.82
C ILE A 62 -8.41 -4.23 8.04
N PHE A 63 -9.31 -3.25 7.88
CA PHE A 63 -8.98 -1.83 8.06
C PHE A 63 -8.74 -1.46 9.52
N THR A 64 -9.40 -2.15 10.44
CA THR A 64 -9.14 -1.98 11.88
C THR A 64 -7.86 -2.70 12.29
N ALA A 65 -7.59 -3.87 11.74
CA ALA A 65 -6.44 -4.69 12.09
C ALA A 65 -5.12 -4.15 11.50
N VAL A 66 -5.19 -3.48 10.34
CA VAL A 66 -4.01 -2.98 9.60
C VAL A 66 -4.10 -1.47 9.44
N PRO A 67 -3.43 -0.69 10.31
CA PRO A 67 -3.48 0.77 10.25
C PRO A 67 -2.85 1.30 8.95
N ASN A 68 -3.44 2.36 8.40
CA ASN A 68 -3.03 3.02 7.15
C ASN A 68 -3.04 2.09 5.91
N LEU A 69 -3.84 1.04 5.91
CA LEU A 69 -4.04 0.20 4.75
C LEU A 69 -4.69 1.02 3.64
N GLN A 70 -3.99 1.16 2.49
CA GLN A 70 -4.50 1.82 1.30
C GLN A 70 -4.98 0.80 0.27
N TYR A 71 -4.24 -0.29 0.11
CA TYR A 71 -4.57 -1.35 -0.83
C TYR A 71 -4.08 -2.70 -0.31
N LEU A 72 -4.99 -3.65 -0.15
CA LEU A 72 -4.66 -5.02 0.21
C LEU A 72 -4.12 -5.75 -1.02
N ARG A 73 -2.97 -6.40 -0.88
CA ARG A 73 -2.34 -7.15 -1.96
C ARG A 73 -2.64 -8.64 -1.85
N ARG A 74 -2.26 -9.22 -0.74
CA ARG A 74 -2.47 -10.65 -0.47
C ARG A 74 -2.45 -10.93 1.01
N ILE A 75 -3.05 -12.04 1.37
CA ILE A 75 -3.06 -12.57 2.73
C ILE A 75 -2.42 -13.95 2.67
N GLY A 76 -1.53 -14.22 3.61
CA GLY A 76 -0.96 -15.53 3.85
C GLY A 76 -1.31 -16.03 5.24
N ALA A 77 -1.16 -17.32 5.47
CA ALA A 77 -1.22 -17.91 6.79
C ALA A 77 0.12 -18.51 7.15
N ARG A 78 0.44 -18.52 8.45
CA ARG A 78 1.62 -19.23 8.95
C ARG A 78 1.18 -20.56 9.57
N ASP A 79 1.87 -21.62 9.22
CA ASP A 79 1.68 -22.93 9.88
C ASP A 79 2.30 -22.95 11.29
N ALA A 80 2.14 -24.06 12.00
CA ALA A 80 2.71 -24.25 13.35
C ALA A 80 4.24 -24.17 13.38
N GLN A 81 4.92 -24.34 12.25
CA GLN A 81 6.36 -24.21 12.05
C GLN A 81 6.79 -22.80 11.66
N GLY A 82 5.82 -21.87 11.47
CA GLY A 82 6.06 -20.50 11.03
C GLY A 82 6.22 -20.34 9.52
N THR A 83 6.02 -21.42 8.74
CA THR A 83 6.12 -21.37 7.28
C THR A 83 4.94 -20.58 6.71
N LEU A 84 5.24 -19.59 5.88
CA LEU A 84 4.22 -18.75 5.22
C LEU A 84 3.71 -19.43 3.94
N PHE A 85 2.40 -19.52 3.81
CA PHE A 85 1.73 -19.87 2.55
C PHE A 85 0.64 -18.84 2.23
N TRP A 86 0.53 -18.49 0.94
CA TRP A 86 -0.44 -17.48 0.51
C TRP A 86 -1.82 -18.10 0.32
N LEU A 87 -2.83 -17.44 0.89
CA LEU A 87 -4.22 -17.84 0.74
C LEU A 87 -4.74 -17.51 -0.67
N TYR A 88 -5.63 -18.36 -1.16
CA TYR A 88 -6.33 -18.08 -2.40
C TYR A 88 -7.35 -16.93 -2.21
N HIS A 89 -7.30 -15.93 -3.07
CA HIS A 89 -8.31 -14.86 -3.09
C HIS A 89 -9.51 -15.32 -3.91
N ALA A 90 -10.59 -15.70 -3.26
CA ALA A 90 -11.85 -16.08 -3.88
C ALA A 90 -12.61 -14.82 -4.33
N LEU A 91 -13.22 -14.87 -5.52
CA LEU A 91 -14.03 -13.78 -6.04
C LEU A 91 -15.46 -13.82 -5.49
N THR A 92 -15.92 -14.98 -5.03
CA THR A 92 -17.21 -15.18 -4.40
C THR A 92 -17.07 -16.02 -3.13
N GLU A 93 -18.05 -15.91 -2.25
CA GLU A 93 -18.12 -16.75 -1.04
C GLU A 93 -18.21 -18.23 -1.37
N GLU A 94 -18.98 -18.59 -2.40
CA GLU A 94 -19.15 -19.97 -2.87
C GLU A 94 -17.82 -20.56 -3.36
N GLU A 95 -17.02 -19.78 -4.11
CA GLU A 95 -15.69 -20.21 -4.55
C GLU A 95 -14.78 -20.48 -3.35
N GLY A 96 -14.81 -19.63 -2.32
CA GLY A 96 -14.06 -19.82 -1.09
C GLY A 96 -14.42 -21.12 -0.39
N ALA A 97 -15.71 -21.41 -0.28
CA ALA A 97 -16.24 -22.66 0.31
C ALA A 97 -15.83 -23.89 -0.49
N ILE A 98 -15.89 -23.84 -1.82
CA ILE A 98 -15.44 -24.95 -2.70
C ILE A 98 -13.95 -25.22 -2.52
N ARG A 99 -13.11 -24.17 -2.47
CA ARG A 99 -11.67 -24.29 -2.24
C ARG A 99 -11.36 -24.90 -0.88
N ALA A 100 -12.08 -24.48 0.16
CA ALA A 100 -11.95 -25.06 1.48
C ALA A 100 -12.32 -26.54 1.51
N ALA A 101 -13.41 -26.92 0.86
CA ALA A 101 -13.85 -28.33 0.77
C ALA A 101 -12.81 -29.19 0.03
N ALA A 102 -12.22 -28.70 -1.05
CA ALA A 102 -11.18 -29.41 -1.79
C ALA A 102 -9.87 -29.58 -0.99
N ALA A 103 -9.57 -28.66 -0.06
CA ALA A 103 -8.37 -28.73 0.78
C ALA A 103 -8.52 -29.66 2.00
N VAL A 104 -9.74 -30.02 2.39
CA VAL A 104 -10.06 -30.81 3.61
C VAL A 104 -9.62 -32.28 3.50
N GLU A 105 -9.32 -32.81 2.32
CA GLU A 105 -8.75 -34.17 2.20
C GLU A 105 -7.40 -34.34 2.91
N GLY A 106 -6.77 -33.25 3.41
CA GLY A 106 -5.50 -33.23 4.14
C GLY A 106 -5.55 -32.69 5.56
N ALA A 107 -6.73 -32.48 6.17
CA ALA A 107 -6.93 -32.06 7.58
C ALA A 107 -6.08 -30.86 8.04
N SER A 108 -6.28 -29.69 7.48
CA SER A 108 -5.75 -28.48 8.11
C SER A 108 -6.89 -27.61 8.67
N ALA A 109 -6.85 -27.35 9.98
CA ALA A 109 -7.69 -26.39 10.66
C ALA A 109 -7.35 -24.92 10.29
N THR A 110 -6.52 -24.75 9.26
CA THR A 110 -5.92 -23.50 8.80
C THR A 110 -6.70 -22.99 7.59
N ALA A 111 -6.98 -21.69 7.51
CA ALA A 111 -7.60 -21.08 6.34
C ALA A 111 -6.71 -21.28 5.10
N VAL A 112 -7.33 -21.60 3.97
CA VAL A 112 -6.66 -21.80 2.66
C VAL A 112 -7.10 -20.78 1.63
N ALA A 113 -8.25 -20.12 1.86
CA ALA A 113 -8.78 -19.08 0.98
C ALA A 113 -9.39 -17.95 1.79
N PHE A 114 -9.53 -16.80 1.16
CA PHE A 114 -10.25 -15.66 1.72
C PHE A 114 -11.12 -14.98 0.66
N TYR A 115 -12.15 -14.30 1.12
CA TYR A 115 -13.06 -13.50 0.32
C TYR A 115 -13.21 -12.11 0.95
N LEU A 116 -13.20 -11.06 0.13
CA LEU A 116 -13.38 -9.68 0.59
C LEU A 116 -14.86 -9.29 0.55
N LEU A 117 -15.40 -8.87 1.68
CA LEU A 117 -16.75 -8.36 1.82
C LEU A 117 -16.71 -6.95 2.42
N GLY A 118 -16.60 -5.93 1.57
CA GLY A 118 -16.38 -4.57 2.04
C GLY A 118 -15.04 -4.45 2.78
N ASP A 119 -15.11 -4.05 4.06
CA ASP A 119 -13.95 -3.87 4.93
C ASP A 119 -13.53 -5.17 5.65
N ASP A 120 -14.31 -6.22 5.49
CA ASP A 120 -14.08 -7.50 6.14
C ASP A 120 -13.46 -8.53 5.20
N VAL A 121 -12.54 -9.31 5.76
CA VAL A 121 -11.98 -10.52 5.16
C VAL A 121 -12.67 -11.72 5.75
N LYS A 122 -13.32 -12.54 4.94
CA LYS A 122 -13.90 -13.82 5.35
C LYS A 122 -12.95 -14.95 4.99
N LEU A 123 -12.65 -15.81 5.96
CA LEU A 123 -11.66 -16.90 5.84
C LEU A 123 -12.36 -18.24 5.58
N PHE A 124 -11.75 -19.08 4.75
CA PHE A 124 -12.23 -20.42 4.41
C PHE A 124 -11.10 -21.46 4.49
N PRO A 125 -11.30 -22.58 5.22
CA PRO A 125 -12.35 -22.77 6.23
C PRO A 125 -12.21 -21.79 7.39
N THR A 126 -13.24 -21.67 8.23
CA THR A 126 -13.13 -20.92 9.48
C THR A 126 -12.01 -21.52 10.34
N PRO A 127 -11.01 -20.74 10.80
CA PRO A 127 -9.96 -21.24 11.67
C PRO A 127 -10.55 -21.86 12.96
N VAL A 128 -10.12 -23.05 13.32
CA VAL A 128 -10.58 -23.73 14.55
C VAL A 128 -9.85 -23.19 15.79
N SER A 129 -8.61 -22.79 15.63
CA SER A 129 -7.75 -22.17 16.66
C SER A 129 -7.24 -20.82 16.20
N ASP A 130 -6.65 -20.07 17.12
CA ASP A 130 -6.00 -18.81 16.80
C ASP A 130 -4.99 -19.02 15.69
N GLN A 131 -5.05 -18.14 14.67
CA GLN A 131 -4.19 -18.23 13.50
C GLN A 131 -3.54 -16.88 13.21
N THR A 132 -2.24 -16.90 12.96
CA THR A 132 -1.52 -15.72 12.50
C THR A 132 -1.59 -15.61 10.98
N LEU A 133 -2.14 -14.50 10.50
CA LEU A 133 -2.18 -14.14 9.09
C LEU A 133 -1.08 -13.12 8.80
N ALA A 134 -0.30 -13.36 7.76
CA ALA A 134 0.60 -12.37 7.18
C ALA A 134 -0.15 -11.56 6.13
N VAL A 135 -0.35 -10.27 6.39
CA VAL A 135 -1.07 -9.37 5.49
C VAL A 135 -0.06 -8.50 4.75
N GLU A 136 0.07 -8.70 3.43
CA GLU A 136 0.86 -7.83 2.58
C GLU A 136 -0.04 -6.76 1.99
N TYR A 137 0.34 -5.50 2.18
CA TYR A 137 -0.47 -4.35 1.78
C TYR A 137 0.38 -3.18 1.32
N GLN A 138 -0.23 -2.24 0.63
CA GLN A 138 0.34 -0.92 0.36
C GLN A 138 -0.16 0.04 1.42
N THR A 139 0.79 0.70 2.09
CA THR A 139 0.47 1.69 3.13
C THR A 139 0.15 3.05 2.53
N GLY A 140 -0.87 3.72 3.10
CA GLY A 140 -1.04 5.15 2.97
C GLY A 140 -0.23 5.91 4.03
N PHE A 141 -0.39 7.22 4.05
CA PHE A 141 0.20 8.09 5.08
C PHE A 141 -0.89 8.91 5.74
N PRO A 142 -0.81 9.15 7.05
CA PRO A 142 -1.66 10.11 7.72
C PRO A 142 -1.44 11.51 7.13
N ALA A 143 -2.46 12.36 7.26
CA ALA A 143 -2.33 13.76 6.85
C ALA A 143 -1.22 14.45 7.62
N MET A 144 -0.40 15.22 6.91
CA MET A 144 0.65 16.04 7.50
C MET A 144 0.02 17.31 8.08
N VAL A 145 0.31 17.58 9.35
CA VAL A 145 -0.22 18.71 10.10
C VAL A 145 0.90 19.61 10.61
N ASN A 146 1.97 19.00 11.13
CA ASN A 146 3.08 19.70 11.75
C ASN A 146 4.24 19.89 10.77
N ASP A 147 5.01 20.94 10.93
CA ASP A 147 6.17 21.23 10.10
C ASP A 147 7.26 20.14 10.14
N ALA A 148 7.33 19.42 11.25
CA ALA A 148 8.27 18.32 11.46
C ALA A 148 7.81 16.99 10.82
N ASP A 149 6.54 16.89 10.39
CA ASP A 149 6.02 15.66 9.82
C ASP A 149 6.82 15.25 8.58
N GLU A 150 7.13 13.97 8.51
CA GLU A 150 7.93 13.40 7.43
C GLU A 150 7.47 11.97 7.11
N ASN A 151 7.50 11.61 5.86
CA ASN A 151 7.28 10.23 5.40
C ASN A 151 8.35 9.81 4.39
N VAL A 152 8.35 8.55 3.99
CA VAL A 152 9.38 7.99 3.08
C VAL A 152 9.39 8.69 1.72
N LEU A 153 8.23 9.07 1.18
CA LEU A 153 8.14 9.79 -0.11
C LEU A 153 8.75 11.19 0.01
N MET A 154 8.46 11.92 1.09
CA MET A 154 9.04 13.25 1.34
C MET A 154 10.55 13.21 1.49
N ARG A 155 11.07 12.12 2.05
CA ARG A 155 12.51 11.93 2.24
C ARG A 155 13.22 11.65 0.93
N GLN A 156 12.66 10.76 0.11
CA GLN A 156 13.30 10.27 -1.11
C GLN A 156 12.90 11.07 -2.36
N PHE A 157 11.62 11.46 -2.46
CA PHE A 157 11.05 12.10 -3.64
C PHE A 157 10.29 13.39 -3.31
N PRO A 158 10.90 14.35 -2.60
CA PRO A 158 10.20 15.57 -2.18
C PRO A 158 9.69 16.40 -3.35
N LEU A 159 10.44 16.44 -4.46
CA LEU A 159 10.05 17.21 -5.65
C LEU A 159 8.84 16.61 -6.37
N LEU A 160 8.67 15.30 -6.32
CA LEU A 160 7.49 14.62 -6.86
C LEU A 160 6.20 15.16 -6.22
N ILE A 161 6.19 15.25 -4.87
CA ILE A 161 5.06 15.77 -4.10
C ILE A 161 4.87 17.26 -4.37
N ALA A 162 5.98 18.04 -4.33
CA ALA A 162 5.91 19.49 -4.54
C ALA A 162 5.40 19.87 -5.94
N TYR A 163 5.85 19.18 -6.98
CA TYR A 163 5.44 19.47 -8.35
C TYR A 163 3.99 19.04 -8.60
N ARG A 164 3.52 17.93 -7.99
CA ARG A 164 2.11 17.57 -8.06
C ARG A 164 1.23 18.61 -7.38
N ALA A 165 1.60 19.05 -6.19
CA ALA A 165 0.87 20.11 -5.49
C ALA A 165 0.88 21.43 -6.25
N LEU A 166 2.01 21.81 -6.86
CA LEU A 166 2.11 23.02 -7.68
C LEU A 166 1.26 22.94 -8.94
N ALA A 167 1.20 21.81 -9.62
CA ALA A 167 0.37 21.61 -10.80
C ALA A 167 -1.11 21.90 -10.48
N ASP A 168 -1.61 21.35 -9.36
CA ASP A 168 -2.98 21.56 -8.93
C ASP A 168 -3.24 22.98 -8.40
N LEU A 169 -2.27 23.57 -7.65
CA LEU A 169 -2.41 24.91 -7.06
C LEU A 169 -2.38 26.04 -8.09
N VAL A 170 -1.49 25.93 -9.08
CA VAL A 170 -1.29 26.98 -10.08
C VAL A 170 -2.51 27.13 -10.98
N GLU A 171 -3.26 26.06 -11.21
CA GLU A 171 -4.54 26.11 -11.92
C GLU A 171 -5.55 27.03 -11.23
N LEU A 172 -5.53 27.08 -9.89
CA LEU A 172 -6.41 27.96 -9.10
C LEU A 172 -5.98 29.43 -9.08
N PHE A 173 -4.67 29.68 -9.08
CA PHE A 173 -4.16 31.03 -8.78
C PHE A 173 -3.58 31.78 -9.98
N TRP A 174 -3.24 31.08 -11.10
CA TRP A 174 -2.48 31.69 -12.17
C TRP A 174 -3.08 31.35 -13.56
N SER A 175 -2.34 30.72 -14.41
CA SER A 175 -2.79 30.38 -15.76
C SER A 175 -2.53 28.91 -16.09
N VAL A 176 -3.32 28.40 -17.03
CA VAL A 176 -3.18 27.04 -17.56
C VAL A 176 -1.75 26.75 -18.08
N GLN A 177 -1.06 27.77 -18.62
CA GLN A 177 0.31 27.59 -19.13
C GLN A 177 1.32 27.25 -18.01
N TRP A 178 1.19 27.85 -16.83
CA TRP A 178 2.03 27.54 -15.68
C TRP A 178 1.69 26.17 -15.10
N ALA A 179 0.42 25.80 -15.09
CA ALA A 179 0.00 24.46 -14.67
C ALA A 179 0.65 23.38 -15.56
N GLN A 180 0.66 23.57 -16.88
CA GLN A 180 1.32 22.66 -17.82
C GLN A 180 2.82 22.50 -17.57
N LEU A 181 3.53 23.57 -17.19
CA LEU A 181 4.95 23.48 -16.83
C LEU A 181 5.18 22.59 -15.61
N TRP A 182 4.36 22.74 -14.57
CA TRP A 182 4.49 21.94 -13.37
C TRP A 182 4.05 20.49 -13.59
N GLU A 183 3.05 20.27 -14.44
CA GLU A 183 2.63 18.93 -14.87
C GLU A 183 3.76 18.19 -15.62
N GLN A 184 4.48 18.88 -16.50
CA GLN A 184 5.65 18.30 -17.18
C GLN A 184 6.77 17.94 -16.20
N ARG A 185 7.06 18.80 -15.22
CA ARG A 185 8.06 18.52 -14.18
C ARG A 185 7.62 17.36 -13.29
N TYR A 186 6.35 17.31 -12.92
CA TYR A 186 5.76 16.19 -12.19
C TYR A 186 5.92 14.89 -12.96
N ALA A 187 5.59 14.87 -14.25
CA ALA A 187 5.74 13.68 -15.09
C ALA A 187 7.19 13.18 -15.15
N GLN A 188 8.17 14.07 -15.24
CA GLN A 188 9.58 13.70 -15.20
C GLN A 188 10.00 13.07 -13.85
N GLU A 189 9.58 13.67 -12.74
CA GLU A 189 9.88 13.11 -11.40
C GLU A 189 9.11 11.81 -11.14
N LEU A 190 7.90 11.68 -11.71
CA LEU A 190 7.13 10.43 -11.64
C LEU A 190 7.84 9.30 -12.36
N LEU A 191 8.39 9.53 -13.55
CA LEU A 191 9.18 8.52 -14.25
C LEU A 191 10.41 8.10 -13.42
N ARG A 192 11.14 9.04 -12.84
CA ARG A 192 12.27 8.74 -11.94
C ARG A 192 11.85 7.91 -10.73
N PHE A 193 10.70 8.24 -10.15
CA PHE A 193 10.15 7.48 -9.03
C PHE A 193 9.79 6.05 -9.44
N LEU A 194 9.12 5.87 -10.58
CA LEU A 194 8.73 4.54 -11.09
C LEU A 194 9.95 3.70 -11.46
N ASP A 195 10.98 4.29 -12.06
CA ASP A 195 12.25 3.60 -12.36
C ASP A 195 12.96 3.14 -11.07
N TYR A 196 12.98 3.99 -10.05
CA TYR A 196 13.53 3.63 -8.74
C TYR A 196 12.72 2.51 -8.09
N ASP A 197 11.39 2.60 -8.11
CA ASP A 197 10.51 1.59 -7.54
C ASP A 197 10.64 0.25 -8.25
N ALA A 198 10.77 0.25 -9.57
CA ALA A 198 11.03 -0.96 -10.36
C ALA A 198 12.39 -1.60 -10.01
N ALA A 199 13.44 -0.79 -9.85
CA ALA A 199 14.75 -1.28 -9.41
C ALA A 199 14.70 -1.90 -8.01
N PHE A 200 13.93 -1.32 -7.09
CA PHE A 200 13.70 -1.86 -5.76
C PHE A 200 12.97 -3.21 -5.80
N SER A 201 12.04 -3.38 -6.73
CA SER A 201 11.34 -4.64 -6.98
C SER A 201 12.29 -5.79 -7.34
N ILE A 202 13.27 -5.53 -8.19
CA ILE A 202 14.24 -6.55 -8.65
C ILE A 202 15.14 -7.02 -7.50
N THR A 203 15.53 -6.12 -6.61
CA THR A 203 16.45 -6.44 -5.49
C THR A 203 15.74 -7.10 -4.31
N SER A 204 14.44 -6.91 -4.17
CA SER A 204 13.64 -7.43 -3.04
C SER A 204 12.92 -8.75 -3.33
N THR A 205 12.98 -9.28 -4.56
CA THR A 205 12.42 -10.58 -4.88
C THR A 205 13.34 -11.67 -4.26
N PRO A 206 12.87 -12.48 -3.30
CA PRO A 206 13.64 -13.62 -2.85
C PRO A 206 13.88 -14.52 -4.07
N HIS A 207 15.14 -14.84 -4.34
CA HIS A 207 15.48 -15.82 -5.37
C HIS A 207 14.71 -17.12 -5.04
N TYR A 208 13.71 -17.44 -5.85
CA TYR A 208 13.12 -18.77 -5.85
C TYR A 208 14.23 -19.75 -6.27
N VAL A 209 14.82 -20.42 -5.30
CA VAL A 209 15.66 -21.58 -5.55
C VAL A 209 14.69 -22.74 -5.81
N PRO A 210 14.58 -23.24 -7.05
CA PRO A 210 13.76 -24.44 -7.30
C PRO A 210 14.31 -25.55 -6.41
N GLY A 211 13.47 -26.07 -5.52
CA GLY A 211 13.81 -27.26 -4.76
C GLY A 211 14.18 -28.40 -5.72
N PRO A 212 15.03 -29.35 -5.28
CA PRO A 212 15.43 -30.47 -6.13
C PRO A 212 14.17 -31.20 -6.60
N LYS A 213 14.05 -31.32 -7.94
CA LYS A 213 12.99 -32.14 -8.55
C LYS A 213 13.14 -33.54 -7.98
N SER A 214 12.14 -34.01 -7.22
CA SER A 214 12.06 -35.41 -6.85
C SER A 214 11.84 -36.22 -8.11
N THR A 215 12.91 -36.74 -8.67
CA THR A 215 12.87 -37.79 -9.69
C THR A 215 12.68 -39.12 -9.00
N THR A 216 11.45 -39.53 -8.80
CA THR A 216 11.10 -40.94 -8.58
C THR A 216 9.71 -41.15 -9.20
N TRP A 217 9.73 -41.48 -10.47
CA TRP A 217 8.69 -42.32 -11.06
C TRP A 217 9.33 -43.69 -11.25
N ASP A 218 8.98 -44.62 -10.40
CA ASP A 218 8.98 -46.06 -10.64
C ASP A 218 7.59 -46.61 -10.28
#